data_e7be4088bf7c9ca4a5ef40e8680c6476
#
_entry.id   e7be4088bf7c9ca4a5ef40e8680c6476
#
_cell.length_a   1.000
_cell.length_b   1.000
_cell.length_c   1.000
_cell.angle_alpha   90.00
_cell.angle_beta   90.00
_cell.angle_gamma   90.00
#
_symmetry.space_group_name_H-M   'P 1'
#
loop_
_entity.id
_entity.type
_entity.pdbx_description
1 polymer ?
#
loop_
_entity_poly.entity_id
_entity_poly.type
_entity_poly.pdbx_seq_one_letter_code
_entity_poly.pdbx_strand_id
1 'polypeptide(L)'
;NWKQGGMYNFNLSQSSLSNWAAGGDNFNMAINSYFNYFAYFQKPRQSWDNNLDLNLGFVQSTSLGGRKNDDRVDILSKYGYRIDTTGMWYLSGLFNFRSQFFDGYSFSGSNSNFTSSFLSPAYIILSAGLDFKPNNTFSVFFSPLTSRTTLVLNTKLSDLGSYGVPVGKKINRETGLFVTVNYSNTIAPNVTYKGRADFFSNYYEKPENINLYMTNMFTFKINKYFSATYSLDLMYDDKIKIFGPLKKSPGLQLKSIIGIGYLKTLQVKKTILKPKV
;
A
#
# COMPACT_ATOMS: atom_id res chain seq x y z
N ASN A 1 27.04 3.05 -1.19
CA ASN A 1 26.76 1.72 -1.74
C ASN A 1 25.27 1.58 -2.01
N TRP A 2 24.91 0.99 -3.13
CA TRP A 2 23.53 0.65 -3.47
C TRP A 2 23.25 -0.83 -3.17
N LYS A 3 22.08 -1.11 -2.60
CA LYS A 3 21.50 -2.43 -2.47
C LYS A 3 20.12 -2.39 -3.14
N GLN A 4 19.91 -3.19 -4.16
CA GLN A 4 18.65 -3.23 -4.90
C GLN A 4 18.18 -4.67 -5.09
N GLY A 5 16.89 -4.86 -5.14
CA GLY A 5 16.26 -6.16 -5.30
C GLY A 5 14.76 -6.02 -5.34
N GLY A 6 14.07 -7.12 -5.24
CA GLY A 6 12.61 -7.14 -5.23
C GLY A 6 12.05 -8.54 -5.30
N MET A 7 10.75 -8.62 -5.45
CA MET A 7 10.03 -9.87 -5.64
C MET A 7 8.88 -9.68 -6.62
N TYR A 8 8.55 -10.74 -7.28
CA TYR A 8 7.31 -10.89 -8.05
C TYR A 8 6.56 -12.12 -7.54
N ASN A 9 5.29 -11.94 -7.25
CA ASN A 9 4.40 -13.02 -6.85
C ASN A 9 3.18 -13.03 -7.76
N PHE A 10 2.80 -14.20 -8.25
CA PHE A 10 1.64 -14.40 -9.10
C PHE A 10 0.84 -15.58 -8.54
N ASN A 11 -0.40 -15.31 -8.16
CA ASN A 11 -1.33 -16.28 -7.60
C ASN A 11 -2.49 -16.47 -8.58
N LEU A 12 -2.84 -17.73 -8.81
CA LEU A 12 -4.02 -18.13 -9.57
C LEU A 12 -4.86 -19.06 -8.71
N SER A 13 -6.14 -18.80 -8.62
CA SER A 13 -7.13 -19.74 -8.07
C SER A 13 -8.26 -19.95 -9.06
N GLN A 14 -8.76 -21.18 -9.14
CA GLN A 14 -9.89 -21.55 -10.00
C GLN A 14 -10.78 -22.52 -9.25
N SER A 15 -12.09 -22.35 -9.40
CA SER A 15 -13.09 -23.35 -9.06
C SER A 15 -14.02 -23.59 -10.26
N SER A 16 -14.39 -24.84 -10.47
CA SER A 16 -15.34 -25.24 -11.51
C SER A 16 -16.30 -26.26 -10.91
N LEU A 17 -17.59 -26.00 -11.07
CA LEU A 17 -18.69 -26.86 -10.59
C LEU A 17 -19.48 -27.37 -11.76
N SER A 18 -19.75 -28.67 -11.81
CA SER A 18 -20.63 -29.30 -12.77
C SER A 18 -21.58 -30.19 -12.04
N ASN A 19 -22.89 -29.96 -12.23
CA ASN A 19 -23.97 -30.73 -11.58
C ASN A 19 -23.85 -30.79 -10.04
N TRP A 20 -23.34 -29.73 -9.42
CA TRP A 20 -23.14 -29.63 -7.99
C TRP A 20 -24.43 -29.22 -7.29
N ALA A 21 -25.06 -30.16 -6.57
CA ALA A 21 -26.41 -29.97 -5.98
C ALA A 21 -26.47 -28.90 -4.88
N ALA A 22 -25.36 -28.59 -4.21
CA ALA A 22 -25.34 -27.58 -3.17
C ALA A 22 -25.32 -26.13 -3.68
N GLY A 23 -25.29 -25.91 -5.01
CA GLY A 23 -25.23 -24.57 -5.61
C GLY A 23 -23.83 -23.99 -5.66
N GLY A 24 -23.71 -22.77 -6.18
CA GLY A 24 -22.48 -22.02 -6.41
C GLY A 24 -22.28 -21.65 -7.88
N ASP A 25 -21.28 -20.84 -8.18
CA ASP A 25 -20.96 -20.49 -9.56
C ASP A 25 -20.32 -21.67 -10.30
N ASN A 26 -20.75 -21.90 -11.51
CA ASN A 26 -20.23 -22.96 -12.38
C ASN A 26 -18.72 -22.76 -12.66
N PHE A 27 -18.29 -21.50 -12.71
CA PHE A 27 -16.89 -21.14 -12.89
C PHE A 27 -16.54 -19.90 -12.07
N ASN A 28 -15.40 -19.95 -11.37
CA ASN A 28 -14.82 -18.81 -10.69
C ASN A 28 -13.29 -18.87 -10.81
N MET A 29 -12.67 -17.77 -11.21
CA MET A 29 -11.22 -17.65 -11.33
C MET A 29 -10.77 -16.33 -10.72
N ALA A 30 -9.71 -16.35 -9.93
CA ALA A 30 -9.06 -15.15 -9.43
C ALA A 30 -7.57 -15.17 -9.75
N ILE A 31 -7.09 -14.04 -10.23
CA ILE A 31 -5.67 -13.79 -10.54
C ILE A 31 -5.22 -12.61 -9.68
N ASN A 32 -4.15 -12.78 -8.93
CA ASN A 32 -3.53 -11.71 -8.16
C ASN A 32 -2.03 -11.66 -8.44
N SER A 33 -1.53 -10.47 -8.70
CA SER A 33 -0.12 -10.19 -8.99
C SER A 33 0.39 -9.13 -8.02
N TYR A 34 1.54 -9.39 -7.42
CA TYR A 34 2.27 -8.44 -6.59
C TYR A 34 3.70 -8.31 -7.10
N PHE A 35 4.12 -7.08 -7.32
CA PHE A 35 5.48 -6.74 -7.65
C PHE A 35 6.03 -5.75 -6.64
N ASN A 36 7.19 -6.04 -6.09
CA ASN A 36 7.94 -5.13 -5.23
C ASN A 36 9.33 -4.92 -5.82
N TYR A 37 9.79 -3.68 -5.81
CA TYR A 37 11.17 -3.32 -6.11
C TYR A 37 11.68 -2.34 -5.07
N PHE A 38 12.92 -2.52 -4.62
CA PHE A 38 13.58 -1.60 -3.72
C PHE A 38 14.98 -1.23 -4.20
N ALA A 39 15.38 0.00 -3.92
CA ALA A 39 16.73 0.50 -4.16
C ALA A 39 17.17 1.36 -2.97
N TYR A 40 18.08 0.83 -2.15
CA TYR A 40 18.59 1.47 -0.94
C TYR A 40 20.02 1.93 -1.15
N PHE A 41 20.25 3.21 -0.91
CA PHE A 41 21.57 3.81 -0.92
C PHE A 41 22.04 4.06 0.51
N GLN A 42 23.29 3.69 0.81
CA GLN A 42 23.89 3.89 2.12
C GLN A 42 25.29 4.45 1.98
N LYS A 43 25.54 5.54 2.67
CA LYS A 43 26.86 6.12 3.00
C LYS A 43 26.96 6.32 4.52
N PRO A 44 28.15 6.67 5.07
CA PRO A 44 28.32 6.86 6.52
C PRO A 44 27.34 7.84 7.17
N ARG A 45 26.94 8.89 6.45
CA ARG A 45 26.02 9.92 6.95
C ARG A 45 24.74 10.08 6.13
N GLN A 46 24.51 9.27 5.11
CA GLN A 46 23.39 9.43 4.17
C GLN A 46 22.71 8.08 3.94
N SER A 47 21.39 8.08 3.93
CA SER A 47 20.59 6.96 3.47
C SER A 47 19.53 7.45 2.49
N TRP A 48 19.24 6.66 1.47
CA TRP A 48 18.15 6.93 0.54
C TRP A 48 17.43 5.62 0.24
N ASP A 49 16.23 5.50 0.77
CA ASP A 49 15.42 4.29 0.67
C ASP A 49 14.29 4.53 -0.35
N ASN A 50 14.27 3.72 -1.40
CA ASN A 50 13.23 3.77 -2.42
C ASN A 50 12.53 2.42 -2.49
N ASN A 51 11.19 2.45 -2.50
CA ASN A 51 10.34 1.27 -2.65
C ASN A 51 9.24 1.56 -3.68
N LEU A 52 8.97 0.56 -4.50
CA LEU A 52 7.83 0.49 -5.40
C LEU A 52 7.06 -0.79 -5.10
N ASP A 53 5.79 -0.66 -4.78
CA ASP A 53 4.86 -1.76 -4.58
C ASP A 53 3.71 -1.63 -5.60
N LEU A 54 3.48 -2.68 -6.39
CA LEU A 54 2.40 -2.78 -7.37
C LEU A 54 1.55 -4.00 -7.04
N ASN A 55 0.25 -3.80 -6.92
CA ASN A 55 -0.73 -4.87 -6.74
C ASN A 55 -1.75 -4.80 -7.86
N LEU A 56 -2.03 -5.93 -8.48
CA LEU A 56 -3.11 -6.07 -9.47
C LEU A 56 -3.85 -7.38 -9.22
N GLY A 57 -5.18 -7.32 -9.19
CA GLY A 57 -6.01 -8.49 -8.98
C GLY A 57 -7.35 -8.38 -9.70
N PHE A 58 -7.75 -9.48 -10.32
CA PHE A 58 -9.01 -9.63 -11.02
C PHE A 58 -9.67 -10.94 -10.63
N VAL A 59 -10.97 -10.90 -10.52
CA VAL A 59 -11.81 -12.09 -10.32
C VAL A 59 -12.84 -12.15 -11.43
N GLN A 60 -13.04 -13.33 -11.98
CA GLN A 60 -14.05 -13.65 -12.97
C GLN A 60 -14.96 -14.74 -12.42
N SER A 61 -16.27 -14.52 -12.42
CA SER A 61 -17.24 -15.55 -12.07
C SER A 61 -18.38 -15.60 -13.10
N THR A 62 -19.07 -16.76 -13.17
CA THR A 62 -20.20 -16.94 -14.11
C THR A 62 -21.34 -15.98 -13.81
N SER A 63 -21.67 -15.79 -12.52
CA SER A 63 -22.80 -14.96 -12.09
C SER A 63 -22.55 -13.47 -12.15
N LEU A 64 -21.29 -13.03 -11.91
CA LEU A 64 -20.97 -11.64 -11.64
C LEU A 64 -20.05 -11.00 -12.68
N GLY A 65 -19.55 -11.80 -13.63
CA GLY A 65 -18.58 -11.34 -14.64
C GLY A 65 -17.21 -10.98 -14.08
N GLY A 66 -16.46 -10.20 -14.84
CA GLY A 66 -15.11 -9.76 -14.49
C GLY A 66 -15.10 -8.55 -13.56
N ARG A 67 -14.31 -8.61 -12.48
CA ARG A 67 -14.22 -7.54 -11.48
C ARG A 67 -12.78 -7.38 -11.01
N LYS A 68 -12.41 -6.15 -10.71
CA LYS A 68 -11.17 -5.83 -10.00
C LYS A 68 -11.33 -6.14 -8.51
N ASN A 69 -10.40 -6.90 -7.93
CA ASN A 69 -10.35 -7.20 -6.50
C ASN A 69 -9.14 -6.59 -5.79
N ASP A 70 -8.09 -6.25 -6.52
CA ASP A 70 -6.94 -5.49 -6.02
C ASP A 70 -6.39 -4.58 -7.12
N ASP A 71 -5.95 -3.38 -6.73
CA ASP A 71 -5.30 -2.43 -7.63
C ASP A 71 -4.64 -1.34 -6.81
N ARG A 72 -3.31 -1.32 -6.81
CA ARG A 72 -2.54 -0.33 -6.05
C ARG A 72 -1.18 -0.11 -6.69
N VAL A 73 -0.80 1.14 -6.79
CA VAL A 73 0.58 1.60 -6.95
C VAL A 73 0.95 2.40 -5.71
N ASP A 74 2.08 2.05 -5.09
CA ASP A 74 2.65 2.76 -3.93
C ASP A 74 4.13 2.98 -4.17
N ILE A 75 4.54 4.24 -4.24
CA ILE A 75 5.93 4.68 -4.42
C ILE A 75 6.35 5.42 -3.17
N LEU A 76 7.39 4.94 -2.51
CA LEU A 76 7.98 5.57 -1.34
C LEU A 76 9.44 5.92 -1.61
N SER A 77 9.82 7.16 -1.36
CA SER A 77 11.20 7.61 -1.41
C SER A 77 11.52 8.39 -0.14
N LYS A 78 12.51 7.97 0.62
CA LYS A 78 12.92 8.60 1.87
C LYS A 78 14.42 8.81 1.88
N TYR A 79 14.84 10.09 1.93
CA TYR A 79 16.23 10.48 2.07
C TYR A 79 16.49 10.93 3.50
N GLY A 80 17.57 10.44 4.11
CA GLY A 80 17.96 10.75 5.48
C GLY A 80 19.42 11.15 5.59
N TYR A 81 19.69 12.16 6.42
CA TYR A 81 21.02 12.58 6.85
C TYR A 81 21.21 12.23 8.33
N ARG A 82 22.22 11.45 8.65
CA ARG A 82 22.52 11.00 10.02
C ARG A 82 22.94 12.17 10.90
N ILE A 83 22.27 12.36 12.03
CA ILE A 83 22.48 13.46 12.96
C ILE A 83 23.14 13.04 14.28
N ASP A 84 23.30 11.73 14.51
CA ASP A 84 23.87 11.18 15.74
C ASP A 84 25.16 10.38 15.49
N THR A 85 25.86 10.03 16.56
CA THR A 85 27.06 9.20 16.54
C THR A 85 26.74 7.70 16.59
N THR A 86 25.57 7.30 17.11
CA THR A 86 25.16 5.90 17.22
C THR A 86 24.72 5.33 15.88
N GLY A 87 24.36 6.19 14.91
CA GLY A 87 23.93 5.78 13.57
C GLY A 87 22.46 5.37 13.48
N MET A 88 21.67 5.69 14.51
CA MET A 88 20.25 5.31 14.57
C MET A 88 19.32 6.44 14.16
N TRP A 89 19.72 7.71 14.31
CA TRP A 89 18.88 8.87 14.07
C TRP A 89 19.26 9.63 12.81
N TYR A 90 18.25 9.92 12.00
CA TYR A 90 18.39 10.68 10.75
C TYR A 90 17.39 11.84 10.71
N LEU A 91 17.83 12.99 10.24
CA LEU A 91 16.94 14.02 9.72
C LEU A 91 16.55 13.61 8.31
N SER A 92 15.26 13.45 8.05
CA SER A 92 14.79 12.81 6.81
C SER A 92 13.67 13.58 6.13
N GLY A 93 13.70 13.55 4.79
CA GLY A 93 12.58 13.93 3.94
C GLY A 93 11.95 12.67 3.33
N LEU A 94 10.63 12.62 3.28
CA LEU A 94 9.86 11.51 2.74
C LEU A 94 8.88 12.00 1.68
N PHE A 95 8.86 11.32 0.55
CA PHE A 95 7.86 11.39 -0.49
C PHE A 95 7.13 10.06 -0.57
N ASN A 96 5.81 10.06 -0.58
CA ASN A 96 4.99 8.90 -0.88
C ASN A 96 3.90 9.27 -1.89
N PHE A 97 3.77 8.45 -2.90
CA PHE A 97 2.68 8.52 -3.89
C PHE A 97 1.94 7.20 -3.88
N ARG A 98 0.61 7.27 -3.75
CA ARG A 98 -0.26 6.10 -3.80
C ARG A 98 -1.46 6.37 -4.70
N SER A 99 -1.78 5.44 -5.60
CA SER A 99 -2.96 5.50 -6.47
C SER A 99 -3.34 4.09 -6.94
N GLN A 100 -4.13 4.01 -7.97
CA GLN A 100 -4.57 2.81 -8.66
C GLN A 100 -4.54 3.05 -10.17
N PHE A 101 -4.63 1.97 -10.96
CA PHE A 101 -4.55 2.05 -12.43
C PHE A 101 -5.94 2.00 -13.10
N PHE A 102 -6.84 1.16 -12.62
CA PHE A 102 -8.07 0.80 -13.29
C PHE A 102 -9.31 1.32 -12.57
N ASP A 103 -10.40 1.45 -13.30
CA ASP A 103 -11.70 1.79 -12.75
C ASP A 103 -12.14 0.78 -11.70
N GLY A 104 -12.69 1.27 -10.61
CA GLY A 104 -13.24 0.49 -9.51
C GLY A 104 -14.74 0.69 -9.37
N TYR A 105 -15.42 -0.40 -9.03
CA TYR A 105 -16.85 -0.42 -8.82
C TYR A 105 -17.20 -1.12 -7.52
N SER A 106 -18.17 -0.59 -6.79
CA SER A 106 -18.84 -1.31 -5.70
C SER A 106 -20.13 -1.94 -6.22
N PHE A 107 -20.41 -3.14 -5.77
CA PHE A 107 -21.57 -3.91 -6.22
C PHE A 107 -22.56 -4.10 -5.09
N SER A 108 -23.86 -3.91 -5.40
CA SER A 108 -24.96 -4.17 -4.49
C SER A 108 -26.04 -4.91 -5.29
N GLY A 109 -26.07 -6.25 -5.17
CA GLY A 109 -26.86 -7.10 -6.07
C GLY A 109 -26.38 -6.96 -7.52
N SER A 110 -27.29 -6.69 -8.43
CA SER A 110 -27.01 -6.44 -9.87
C SER A 110 -26.53 -5.01 -10.17
N ASN A 111 -26.64 -4.10 -9.22
CA ASN A 111 -26.24 -2.71 -9.43
C ASN A 111 -24.73 -2.53 -9.18
N SER A 112 -24.08 -1.82 -10.10
CA SER A 112 -22.67 -1.40 -9.97
C SER A 112 -22.59 0.12 -9.80
N ASN A 113 -21.89 0.57 -8.78
CA ASN A 113 -21.62 2.00 -8.56
C ASN A 113 -20.14 2.25 -8.81
N PHE A 114 -19.85 3.21 -9.68
CA PHE A 114 -18.48 3.66 -9.93
C PHE A 114 -17.89 4.32 -8.69
N THR A 115 -16.74 3.84 -8.23
CA THR A 115 -16.13 4.29 -6.98
C THR A 115 -14.75 4.91 -7.15
N SER A 116 -13.99 4.50 -8.16
CA SER A 116 -12.60 4.95 -8.30
C SER A 116 -12.08 4.80 -9.73
N SER A 117 -11.04 5.56 -10.07
CA SER A 117 -10.32 5.46 -11.36
C SER A 117 -8.86 5.88 -11.18
N PHE A 118 -8.08 5.89 -12.27
CA PHE A 118 -6.71 6.38 -12.24
C PHE A 118 -6.65 7.81 -11.68
N LEU A 119 -5.78 8.07 -10.70
CA LEU A 119 -5.67 9.32 -9.95
C LEU A 119 -6.97 9.81 -9.29
N SER A 120 -7.88 8.88 -8.98
CA SER A 120 -9.15 9.18 -8.31
C SER A 120 -9.58 8.02 -7.40
N PRO A 121 -8.99 7.93 -6.16
CA PRO A 121 -8.06 8.89 -5.55
C PRO A 121 -6.59 8.66 -5.91
N ALA A 122 -5.79 9.72 -5.79
CA ALA A 122 -4.36 9.61 -5.56
C ALA A 122 -3.98 10.38 -4.30
N TYR A 123 -3.02 9.86 -3.55
CA TYR A 123 -2.50 10.46 -2.33
C TYR A 123 -1.03 10.77 -2.51
N ILE A 124 -0.65 12.02 -2.23
CA ILE A 124 0.75 12.47 -2.25
C ILE A 124 1.08 12.96 -0.85
N ILE A 125 2.13 12.41 -0.25
CA ILE A 125 2.64 12.82 1.06
C ILE A 125 4.05 13.37 0.87
N LEU A 126 4.27 14.58 1.35
CA LEU A 126 5.58 15.22 1.47
C LEU A 126 5.81 15.52 2.94
N SER A 127 6.88 15.00 3.52
CA SER A 127 7.15 15.09 4.96
C SER A 127 8.61 15.41 5.23
N ALA A 128 8.85 16.18 6.29
CA ALA A 128 10.18 16.39 6.87
C ALA A 128 10.15 16.08 8.36
N GLY A 129 11.10 15.27 8.84
CA GLY A 129 11.08 14.82 10.22
C GLY A 129 12.28 13.97 10.62
N LEU A 130 12.13 13.25 11.71
CA LEU A 130 13.14 12.38 12.29
C LEU A 130 12.86 10.92 11.97
N ASP A 131 13.87 10.19 11.53
CA ASP A 131 13.80 8.77 11.24
C ASP A 131 14.70 7.99 12.20
N PHE A 132 14.11 7.10 12.97
CA PHE A 132 14.79 6.22 13.89
C PHE A 132 14.94 4.83 13.29
N LYS A 133 16.18 4.39 13.05
CA LYS A 133 16.54 3.12 12.43
C LYS A 133 17.53 2.37 13.32
N PRO A 134 17.07 1.67 14.38
CA PRO A 134 17.97 0.94 15.27
C PRO A 134 18.65 -0.26 14.59
N ASN A 135 18.03 -0.79 13.54
CA ASN A 135 18.54 -1.90 12.74
C ASN A 135 17.97 -1.89 11.32
N ASN A 136 18.33 -2.89 10.51
CA ASN A 136 17.88 -3.01 9.12
C ASN A 136 16.46 -3.56 8.96
N THR A 137 15.81 -3.98 10.03
CA THR A 137 14.48 -4.62 10.00
C THR A 137 13.37 -3.72 10.48
N PHE A 138 13.69 -2.70 11.26
CA PHE A 138 12.73 -1.80 11.90
C PHE A 138 13.08 -0.34 11.69
N SER A 139 12.09 0.50 11.39
CA SER A 139 12.23 1.95 11.38
C SER A 139 10.94 2.65 11.78
N VAL A 140 11.09 3.80 12.43
CA VAL A 140 10.00 4.73 12.75
C VAL A 140 10.38 6.11 12.24
N PHE A 141 9.58 6.66 11.34
CA PHE A 141 9.70 8.04 10.89
C PHE A 141 8.59 8.87 11.50
N PHE A 142 8.98 9.93 12.20
CA PHE A 142 8.09 10.89 12.84
C PHE A 142 8.25 12.24 12.17
N SER A 143 7.18 12.80 11.62
CA SER A 143 7.19 14.10 10.94
C SER A 143 6.12 15.03 11.49
N PRO A 144 6.50 16.09 12.20
CA PRO A 144 5.58 17.15 12.59
C PRO A 144 5.21 18.08 11.43
N LEU A 145 5.94 18.04 10.32
CA LEU A 145 5.71 18.87 9.14
C LEU A 145 5.44 17.98 7.92
N THR A 146 4.16 17.70 7.70
CA THR A 146 3.70 16.87 6.59
C THR A 146 2.61 17.57 5.82
N SER A 147 2.74 17.58 4.49
CA SER A 147 1.67 17.94 3.56
C SER A 147 1.11 16.65 2.93
N ARG A 148 -0.18 16.40 3.13
CA ARG A 148 -0.95 15.34 2.45
C ARG A 148 -1.85 15.98 1.40
N THR A 149 -1.69 15.59 0.15
CA THR A 149 -2.53 16.04 -0.96
C THR A 149 -3.34 14.86 -1.48
N THR A 150 -4.66 14.99 -1.48
CA THR A 150 -5.58 14.05 -2.10
C THR A 150 -6.02 14.60 -3.45
N LEU A 151 -5.88 13.81 -4.51
CA LEU A 151 -6.31 14.13 -5.87
C LEU A 151 -7.51 13.26 -6.24
N VAL A 152 -8.52 13.86 -6.86
CA VAL A 152 -9.67 13.17 -7.47
C VAL A 152 -9.92 13.82 -8.82
N LEU A 153 -9.26 13.33 -9.87
CA LEU A 153 -9.30 13.94 -11.19
C LEU A 153 -10.59 13.62 -11.96
N ASN A 154 -11.24 12.49 -11.63
CA ASN A 154 -12.51 12.11 -12.24
C ASN A 154 -13.63 13.05 -11.78
N THR A 155 -14.30 13.69 -12.75
CA THR A 155 -15.32 14.71 -12.49
C THR A 155 -16.51 14.16 -11.70
N LYS A 156 -17.01 12.96 -12.04
CA LYS A 156 -18.14 12.35 -11.32
C LYS A 156 -17.85 12.15 -9.84
N LEU A 157 -16.63 11.69 -9.50
CA LEU A 157 -16.21 11.49 -8.11
C LEU A 157 -15.95 12.81 -7.39
N SER A 158 -15.40 13.79 -8.09
CA SER A 158 -15.13 15.13 -7.54
C SER A 158 -16.44 15.86 -7.23
N ASP A 159 -17.43 15.78 -8.11
CA ASP A 159 -18.75 16.39 -7.92
C ASP A 159 -19.53 15.75 -6.74
N LEU A 160 -19.21 14.52 -6.39
CA LEU A 160 -19.75 13.85 -5.20
C LEU A 160 -18.96 14.16 -3.91
N GLY A 161 -17.86 14.92 -3.99
CA GLY A 161 -16.97 15.15 -2.83
C GLY A 161 -16.29 13.88 -2.33
N SER A 162 -16.04 12.89 -3.21
CA SER A 162 -15.45 11.61 -2.84
C SER A 162 -14.05 11.77 -2.25
N TYR A 163 -13.66 10.87 -1.33
CA TYR A 163 -12.33 10.83 -0.71
C TYR A 163 -11.92 12.10 0.06
N GLY A 164 -12.91 12.88 0.52
CA GLY A 164 -12.68 14.09 1.31
C GLY A 164 -12.23 15.31 0.51
N VAL A 165 -12.34 15.26 -0.81
CA VAL A 165 -12.16 16.45 -1.67
C VAL A 165 -13.46 17.28 -1.60
N PRO A 166 -13.41 18.62 -1.47
CA PRO A 166 -14.61 19.45 -1.49
C PRO A 166 -15.39 19.27 -2.81
N VAL A 167 -16.71 19.27 -2.73
CA VAL A 167 -17.61 19.09 -3.89
C VAL A 167 -17.19 19.97 -5.07
N GLY A 168 -17.01 19.37 -6.23
CA GLY A 168 -16.56 20.05 -7.46
C GLY A 168 -15.08 20.45 -7.48
N LYS A 169 -14.31 20.14 -6.42
CA LYS A 169 -12.86 20.34 -6.39
C LYS A 169 -12.14 19.04 -6.68
N LYS A 170 -10.97 19.14 -7.31
CA LYS A 170 -10.14 17.98 -7.67
C LYS A 170 -9.01 17.72 -6.70
N ILE A 171 -8.76 18.64 -5.78
CA ILE A 171 -7.60 18.61 -4.88
C ILE A 171 -8.05 19.00 -3.49
N ASN A 172 -7.61 18.22 -2.49
CA ASN A 172 -7.65 18.59 -1.08
C ASN A 172 -6.23 18.53 -0.52
N ARG A 173 -5.81 19.58 0.20
CA ARG A 173 -4.50 19.65 0.86
C ARG A 173 -4.68 19.76 2.36
N GLU A 174 -3.92 18.97 3.08
CA GLU A 174 -3.92 18.90 4.53
C GLU A 174 -2.50 19.01 5.03
N THR A 175 -2.34 19.64 6.20
CA THR A 175 -1.05 19.73 6.89
C THR A 175 -1.21 19.12 8.27
N GLY A 176 -0.25 18.29 8.67
CA GLY A 176 -0.40 17.56 9.91
C GLY A 176 0.81 16.80 10.37
N LEU A 177 0.58 16.04 11.42
CA LEU A 177 1.52 15.06 11.96
C LEU A 177 1.45 13.77 11.15
N PHE A 178 2.59 13.22 10.80
CA PHE A 178 2.70 11.93 10.13
C PHE A 178 3.71 11.03 10.85
N VAL A 179 3.29 9.79 11.09
CA VAL A 179 4.17 8.76 11.65
C VAL A 179 4.08 7.53 10.75
N THR A 180 5.21 6.98 10.34
CA THR A 180 5.22 5.68 9.66
C THR A 180 6.17 4.72 10.36
N VAL A 181 5.65 3.52 10.62
CA VAL A 181 6.39 2.41 11.22
C VAL A 181 6.57 1.33 10.16
N ASN A 182 7.80 0.88 9.97
CA ASN A 182 8.10 -0.20 9.03
C ASN A 182 8.84 -1.32 9.75
N TYR A 183 8.42 -2.55 9.47
CA TYR A 183 9.08 -3.76 9.94
C TYR A 183 9.15 -4.79 8.81
N SER A 184 10.33 -5.36 8.57
CA SER A 184 10.51 -6.41 7.57
C SER A 184 11.58 -7.38 8.04
N ASN A 185 11.20 -8.63 8.25
CA ASN A 185 12.12 -9.66 8.73
C ASN A 185 11.66 -11.06 8.32
N THR A 186 12.60 -12.02 8.32
CA THR A 186 12.30 -13.45 8.32
C THR A 186 12.05 -13.86 9.76
N ILE A 187 10.77 -14.08 10.10
CA ILE A 187 10.28 -14.30 11.47
C ILE A 187 10.33 -15.78 11.90
N ALA A 188 10.38 -16.68 10.91
CA ALA A 188 10.55 -18.12 11.12
C ALA A 188 11.21 -18.73 9.87
N PRO A 189 11.72 -19.97 9.91
CA PRO A 189 12.21 -20.67 8.73
C PRO A 189 11.16 -20.61 7.60
N ASN A 190 11.55 -20.09 6.43
CA ASN A 190 10.69 -19.91 5.26
C ASN A 190 9.51 -18.94 5.43
N VAL A 191 9.41 -18.17 6.52
CA VAL A 191 8.35 -17.20 6.75
C VAL A 191 8.93 -15.79 6.83
N THR A 192 8.59 -14.96 5.88
CA THR A 192 8.96 -13.53 5.86
C THR A 192 7.73 -12.68 6.13
N TYR A 193 7.86 -11.71 7.03
CA TYR A 193 6.84 -10.71 7.31
C TYR A 193 7.34 -9.33 6.87
N LYS A 194 6.47 -8.58 6.19
CA LYS A 194 6.66 -7.16 5.84
C LYS A 194 5.42 -6.39 6.28
N GLY A 195 5.61 -5.45 7.18
CA GLY A 195 4.55 -4.59 7.71
C GLY A 195 4.90 -3.12 7.59
N ARG A 196 3.89 -2.29 7.30
CA ARG A 196 3.95 -0.83 7.34
C ARG A 196 2.67 -0.31 7.95
N ALA A 197 2.79 0.66 8.86
CA ALA A 197 1.67 1.38 9.42
C ALA A 197 1.93 2.88 9.33
N ASP A 198 1.02 3.59 8.66
CA ASP A 198 1.03 5.04 8.47
C ASP A 198 -0.10 5.65 9.30
N PHE A 199 0.22 6.65 10.11
CA PHE A 199 -0.70 7.43 10.91
C PHE A 199 -0.61 8.88 10.48
N PHE A 200 -1.75 9.52 10.24
CA PHE A 200 -1.83 10.94 9.90
C PHE A 200 -2.91 11.64 10.72
N SER A 201 -2.55 12.77 11.32
CA SER A 201 -3.48 13.66 12.03
C SER A 201 -3.41 15.05 11.42
N ASN A 202 -4.57 15.59 11.00
CA ASN A 202 -4.67 16.93 10.40
C ASN A 202 -4.71 17.98 11.51
N TYR A 203 -3.81 18.95 11.47
CA TYR A 203 -3.72 20.00 12.49
C TYR A 203 -4.92 20.97 12.51
N TYR A 204 -5.56 21.17 11.38
CA TYR A 204 -6.59 22.19 11.21
C TYR A 204 -8.01 21.65 11.25
N GLU A 205 -8.16 20.34 11.15
CA GLU A 205 -9.47 19.72 11.03
C GLU A 205 -9.52 18.43 11.83
N LYS A 206 -10.09 18.49 13.05
CA LYS A 206 -10.24 17.38 13.98
C LYS A 206 -8.92 16.62 14.22
N PRO A 207 -7.93 17.25 14.86
CA PRO A 207 -6.62 16.61 15.08
C PRO A 207 -6.69 15.35 15.95
N GLU A 208 -7.77 15.16 16.71
CA GLU A 208 -8.07 13.94 17.45
C GLU A 208 -8.39 12.73 16.56
N ASN A 209 -8.80 12.95 15.32
CA ASN A 209 -9.10 11.89 14.37
C ASN A 209 -7.81 11.48 13.64
N ILE A 210 -7.32 10.28 13.96
CA ILE A 210 -6.11 9.72 13.36
C ILE A 210 -6.51 8.84 12.17
N ASN A 211 -6.05 9.22 10.98
CA ASN A 211 -6.16 8.36 9.80
C ASN A 211 -5.10 7.28 9.86
N LEU A 212 -5.51 6.03 9.62
CA LEU A 212 -4.66 4.84 9.63
C LEU A 212 -4.61 4.22 8.24
N TYR A 213 -3.41 3.90 7.78
CA TYR A 213 -3.21 2.99 6.67
C TYR A 213 -2.15 1.95 7.05
N MET A 214 -2.53 0.69 7.06
CA MET A 214 -1.64 -0.40 7.47
C MET A 214 -1.65 -1.50 6.42
N THR A 215 -0.46 -1.95 6.05
CA THR A 215 -0.27 -3.10 5.16
C THR A 215 0.55 -4.15 5.88
N ASN A 216 0.10 -5.40 5.80
CA ASN A 216 0.80 -6.56 6.35
C ASN A 216 0.89 -7.63 5.28
N MET A 217 2.06 -8.19 5.07
CA MET A 217 2.26 -9.29 4.15
C MET A 217 3.13 -10.37 4.79
N PHE A 218 2.58 -11.57 4.84
CA PHE A 218 3.30 -12.78 5.19
C PHE A 218 3.57 -13.58 3.92
N THR A 219 4.81 -14.01 3.74
CA THR A 219 5.23 -14.88 2.65
C THR A 219 5.74 -16.18 3.23
N PHE A 220 5.10 -17.29 2.91
CA PHE A 220 5.43 -18.63 3.30
C PHE A 220 6.08 -19.35 2.12
N LYS A 221 7.40 -19.50 2.13
CA LYS A 221 8.13 -20.16 1.06
C LYS A 221 7.95 -21.67 1.15
N ILE A 222 7.25 -22.27 0.18
CA ILE A 222 7.02 -23.70 0.10
C ILE A 222 8.25 -24.40 -0.50
N ASN A 223 8.75 -23.87 -1.62
CA ASN A 223 9.97 -24.34 -2.26
C ASN A 223 10.63 -23.18 -3.06
N LYS A 224 11.57 -23.48 -3.96
CA LYS A 224 12.26 -22.45 -4.76
C LYS A 224 11.38 -21.70 -5.78
N TYR A 225 10.19 -22.23 -6.07
CA TYR A 225 9.26 -21.69 -7.07
C TYR A 225 7.91 -21.29 -6.49
N PHE A 226 7.42 -22.00 -5.46
CA PHE A 226 6.09 -21.80 -4.91
C PHE A 226 6.14 -21.19 -3.51
N SER A 227 5.20 -20.30 -3.26
CA SER A 227 4.93 -19.70 -1.96
C SER A 227 3.43 -19.55 -1.74
N ALA A 228 3.03 -19.56 -0.46
CA ALA A 228 1.77 -18.98 -0.05
C ALA A 228 2.01 -17.54 0.39
N THR A 229 1.07 -16.66 0.14
CA THR A 229 1.08 -15.27 0.62
C THR A 229 -0.22 -14.97 1.34
N TYR A 230 -0.12 -14.25 2.44
CA TYR A 230 -1.27 -13.68 3.13
C TYR A 230 -1.03 -12.18 3.28
N SER A 231 -1.91 -11.37 2.72
CA SER A 231 -1.91 -9.91 2.89
C SER A 231 -3.14 -9.45 3.63
N LEU A 232 -2.94 -8.52 4.57
CA LEU A 232 -3.98 -7.87 5.35
C LEU A 232 -3.73 -6.37 5.33
N ASP A 233 -4.58 -5.62 4.63
CA ASP A 233 -4.54 -4.17 4.61
C ASP A 233 -5.71 -3.62 5.45
N LEU A 234 -5.39 -2.64 6.30
CA LEU A 234 -6.35 -1.91 7.12
C LEU A 234 -6.29 -0.44 6.73
N MET A 235 -7.45 0.18 6.59
CA MET A 235 -7.55 1.60 6.31
C MET A 235 -8.68 2.24 7.11
N TYR A 236 -8.38 3.35 7.78
CA TYR A 236 -9.36 4.24 8.39
C TYR A 236 -9.06 5.68 7.97
N ASP A 237 -10.05 6.35 7.41
CA ASP A 237 -9.99 7.78 7.12
C ASP A 237 -11.34 8.41 7.48
N ASP A 238 -11.34 9.39 8.38
CA ASP A 238 -12.54 10.09 8.87
C ASP A 238 -13.32 10.78 7.73
N LYS A 239 -12.65 11.09 6.63
CA LYS A 239 -13.27 11.73 5.45
C LYS A 239 -13.95 10.73 4.51
N ILE A 240 -13.64 9.43 4.62
CA ILE A 240 -14.26 8.38 3.81
C ILE A 240 -15.51 7.86 4.54
N LYS A 241 -16.65 8.47 4.24
CA LYS A 241 -17.94 8.20 4.91
C LYS A 241 -18.80 7.27 4.04
N ILE A 242 -18.53 5.98 4.11
CA ILE A 242 -19.25 4.94 3.33
C ILE A 242 -19.96 3.91 4.20
N PHE A 243 -19.88 4.04 5.53
CA PHE A 243 -20.43 3.11 6.51
C PHE A 243 -21.71 3.64 7.17
N GLY A 244 -22.36 2.76 7.94
CA GLY A 244 -23.61 3.04 8.64
C GLY A 244 -24.85 2.95 7.74
N PRO A 245 -26.06 2.98 8.33
CA PRO A 245 -27.33 2.82 7.59
C PRO A 245 -27.52 3.87 6.49
N LEU A 246 -27.04 5.09 6.71
CA LEU A 246 -27.15 6.20 5.75
C LEU A 246 -25.90 6.37 4.87
N LYS A 247 -24.90 5.48 5.00
CA LYS A 247 -23.59 5.58 4.32
C LYS A 247 -22.92 6.95 4.51
N LYS A 248 -23.01 7.50 5.72
CA LYS A 248 -22.48 8.84 6.10
C LYS A 248 -21.49 8.78 7.25
N SER A 249 -21.13 7.60 7.72
CA SER A 249 -20.17 7.40 8.82
C SER A 249 -18.82 6.89 8.28
N PRO A 250 -17.69 7.30 8.88
CA PRO A 250 -16.40 6.65 8.64
C PRO A 250 -16.38 5.27 9.29
N GLY A 251 -15.44 4.42 8.86
CA GLY A 251 -15.27 3.10 9.45
C GLY A 251 -13.96 2.45 9.02
N LEU A 252 -13.57 1.43 9.77
CA LEU A 252 -12.40 0.63 9.45
C LEU A 252 -12.68 -0.21 8.21
N GLN A 253 -11.84 -0.07 7.19
CA GLN A 253 -11.85 -0.87 5.97
C GLN A 253 -10.77 -1.95 6.11
N LEU A 254 -11.12 -3.17 5.75
CA LEU A 254 -10.26 -4.33 5.81
C LEU A 254 -10.24 -5.02 4.45
N LYS A 255 -9.03 -5.32 3.95
CA LYS A 255 -8.82 -6.15 2.79
C LYS A 255 -7.91 -7.31 3.18
N SER A 256 -8.36 -8.54 2.96
CA SER A 256 -7.61 -9.76 3.27
C SER A 256 -7.53 -10.60 2.01
N ILE A 257 -6.32 -10.97 1.61
CA ILE A 257 -6.08 -11.82 0.44
C ILE A 257 -5.11 -12.93 0.86
N ILE A 258 -5.50 -14.17 0.59
CA ILE A 258 -4.64 -15.34 0.68
C ILE A 258 -4.49 -15.97 -0.69
N GLY A 259 -3.29 -16.38 -1.04
CA GLY A 259 -3.03 -17.02 -2.32
C GLY A 259 -1.84 -17.96 -2.27
N ILE A 260 -1.84 -18.92 -3.17
CA ILE A 260 -0.71 -19.81 -3.43
C ILE A 260 -0.31 -19.63 -4.88
N GLY A 261 0.96 -19.44 -5.15
CA GLY A 261 1.41 -19.18 -6.50
C GLY A 261 2.93 -19.17 -6.66
N TYR A 262 3.36 -18.67 -7.81
CA TYR A 262 4.76 -18.57 -8.16
C TYR A 262 5.40 -17.35 -7.51
N LEU A 263 6.53 -17.56 -6.83
CA LEU A 263 7.34 -16.49 -6.25
C LEU A 263 8.72 -16.47 -6.91
N LYS A 264 9.11 -15.32 -7.44
CA LYS A 264 10.47 -15.06 -7.87
C LYS A 264 11.07 -13.89 -7.11
N THR A 265 12.12 -14.15 -6.36
CA THR A 265 12.94 -13.09 -5.76
C THR A 265 13.92 -12.56 -6.82
N LEU A 266 13.92 -11.26 -7.05
CA LEU A 266 14.90 -10.60 -7.89
C LEU A 266 16.24 -10.58 -7.16
N GLN A 267 17.33 -10.84 -7.88
CA GLN A 267 18.67 -10.88 -7.28
C GLN A 267 19.01 -9.56 -6.60
N VAL A 268 19.49 -9.64 -5.36
CA VAL A 268 20.00 -8.48 -4.64
C VAL A 268 21.37 -8.11 -5.20
N LYS A 269 21.42 -7.01 -5.97
CA LYS A 269 22.68 -6.46 -6.45
C LYS A 269 23.22 -5.46 -5.41
N LYS A 270 24.50 -5.62 -5.06
CA LYS A 270 25.26 -4.63 -4.27
C LYS A 270 26.26 -3.94 -5.19
N THR A 271 26.09 -2.66 -5.44
CA THR A 271 27.07 -1.85 -6.17
C THR A 271 27.90 -1.05 -5.18
N ILE A 272 29.19 -1.37 -5.09
CA ILE A 272 30.16 -0.63 -4.27
C ILE A 272 30.71 0.49 -5.16
N LEU A 273 30.38 1.74 -4.85
CA LEU A 273 31.02 2.88 -5.48
C LEU A 273 32.47 2.94 -4.97
N LYS A 274 33.43 2.72 -5.86
CA LYS A 274 34.83 2.96 -5.54
C LYS A 274 35.00 4.44 -5.19
N PRO A 275 35.77 4.81 -4.15
CA PRO A 275 36.12 6.19 -3.93
C PRO A 275 36.83 6.72 -5.17
N LYS A 276 36.43 7.88 -5.67
CA LYS A 276 37.26 8.61 -6.64
C LYS A 276 38.55 8.96 -5.91
N VAL A 277 39.67 8.44 -6.39
CA VAL A 277 41.01 8.83 -5.97
C VAL A 277 41.26 10.27 -6.38
#